data_f40fabee63536c24e34fbea3d9697923
#
_entry.id   f40fabee63536c24e34fbea3d9697923
#
_cell.length_a   1.000
_cell.length_b   1.000
_cell.length_c   1.000
_cell.angle_alpha   90.00
_cell.angle_beta   90.00
_cell.angle_gamma   90.00
#
_symmetry.space_group_name_H-M   'P 1'
#
loop_
_entity.id
_entity.type
_entity.pdbx_description
1 polymer ?
#
loop_
_entity_poly.entity_id
_entity_poly.type
_entity_poly.pdbx_seq_one_letter_code
_entity_poly.pdbx_strand_id
1 'polypeptide(L)'
;LKTNRPPLTGNLFADVPSALAQEQFRDLAAGPGVRVTRIVSTGQTTDWQDPADDEFVLLLTGSAVLRFAADDRRLALAPGDWCHIPAGARHRVEETDAGQPTVWLAVHFPPAP
;
A
#
# COMPACT_ATOMS: atom_id res chain seq x y z
N LEU A 1 26.87 16.24 -3.51
CA LEU A 1 26.46 15.52 -4.71
C LEU A 1 25.41 16.32 -5.48
N LYS A 2 25.69 16.61 -6.73
CA LYS A 2 24.78 17.39 -7.58
C LYS A 2 24.25 16.54 -8.73
N THR A 3 23.02 16.83 -9.15
CA THR A 3 22.42 16.24 -10.33
C THR A 3 21.66 17.28 -11.13
N ASN A 4 21.63 17.12 -12.45
CA ASN A 4 20.82 17.96 -13.35
C ASN A 4 19.43 17.32 -13.62
N ARG A 5 19.13 16.19 -13.01
CA ARG A 5 17.81 15.57 -13.14
C ARG A 5 16.77 16.44 -12.42
N PRO A 6 15.64 16.77 -13.09
CA PRO A 6 14.58 17.51 -12.42
C PRO A 6 13.90 16.63 -11.34
N PRO A 7 13.34 17.25 -10.30
CA PRO A 7 12.48 16.50 -9.40
C PRO A 7 11.25 15.99 -10.13
N LEU A 8 10.81 14.78 -9.77
CA LEU A 8 9.53 14.23 -10.23
C LEU A 8 8.45 14.68 -9.24
N THR A 9 7.32 15.10 -9.76
CA THR A 9 6.21 15.60 -8.95
C THR A 9 4.89 14.99 -9.41
N GLY A 10 3.91 14.98 -8.53
CA GLY A 10 2.59 14.53 -8.84
C GLY A 10 1.66 14.73 -7.66
N ASN A 11 0.46 14.19 -7.77
CA ASN A 11 -0.54 14.23 -6.72
C ASN A 11 -1.13 12.83 -6.56
N LEU A 12 -1.17 12.33 -5.33
CA LEU A 12 -1.67 10.99 -5.05
C LEU A 12 -3.16 10.81 -5.39
N PHE A 13 -3.89 11.91 -5.49
CA PHE A 13 -5.32 11.89 -5.83
C PHE A 13 -5.59 12.17 -7.32
N ALA A 14 -4.54 12.39 -8.12
CA ALA A 14 -4.71 12.60 -9.56
C ALA A 14 -4.93 11.27 -10.28
N ASP A 15 -5.85 11.28 -11.25
CA ASP A 15 -6.09 10.14 -12.15
C ASP A 15 -6.38 8.84 -11.38
N VAL A 16 -7.22 8.94 -10.34
CA VAL A 16 -7.65 7.78 -9.57
C VAL A 16 -8.79 7.10 -10.33
N PRO A 17 -8.61 5.84 -10.78
CA PRO A 17 -9.69 5.13 -11.46
C PRO A 17 -10.85 4.83 -10.51
N SER A 18 -12.07 4.87 -11.06
CA SER A 18 -13.29 4.64 -10.28
C SER A 18 -13.71 3.18 -10.22
N ALA A 19 -13.24 2.36 -11.15
CA ALA A 19 -13.52 0.93 -11.20
C ALA A 19 -12.37 0.20 -11.87
N LEU A 20 -11.90 -0.86 -11.22
CA LEU A 20 -10.77 -1.67 -11.67
C LEU A 20 -11.15 -3.14 -11.63
N ALA A 21 -10.68 -3.92 -12.61
CA ALA A 21 -10.77 -5.38 -12.56
C ALA A 21 -9.78 -5.96 -11.54
N GLN A 22 -8.64 -5.29 -11.37
CA GLN A 22 -7.57 -5.67 -10.43
C GLN A 22 -7.02 -4.40 -9.77
N GLU A 23 -6.40 -4.53 -8.59
CA GLU A 23 -5.70 -3.42 -7.97
C GLU A 23 -4.68 -2.81 -8.92
N GLN A 24 -4.55 -1.50 -8.86
CA GLN A 24 -3.56 -0.76 -9.62
C GLN A 24 -2.36 -0.42 -8.73
N PHE A 25 -1.16 -0.74 -9.22
CA PHE A 25 0.11 -0.42 -8.57
C PHE A 25 0.89 0.53 -9.46
N ARG A 26 1.30 1.66 -8.90
CA ARG A 26 2.10 2.65 -9.62
C ARG A 26 3.30 3.05 -8.78
N ASP A 27 4.49 2.69 -9.23
CA ASP A 27 5.71 3.09 -8.55
C ASP A 27 5.96 4.59 -8.76
N LEU A 28 6.19 5.29 -7.65
CA LEU A 28 6.44 6.74 -7.63
C LEU A 28 7.92 7.04 -7.52
N ALA A 29 8.64 6.25 -6.75
CA ALA A 29 10.06 6.37 -6.54
C ALA A 29 10.63 5.01 -6.14
N ALA A 30 11.89 4.77 -6.47
CA ALA A 30 12.58 3.55 -6.09
C ALA A 30 14.08 3.81 -5.96
N GLY A 31 14.71 3.06 -5.10
CA GLY A 31 16.16 3.01 -4.92
C GLY A 31 16.57 1.58 -4.57
N PRO A 32 17.85 1.32 -4.26
CA PRO A 32 18.28 -0.02 -3.86
C PRO A 32 17.49 -0.52 -2.65
N GLY A 33 16.68 -1.57 -2.87
CA GLY A 33 15.86 -2.19 -1.83
C GLY A 33 14.65 -1.37 -1.36
N VAL A 34 14.40 -0.17 -1.92
CA VAL A 34 13.30 0.71 -1.47
C VAL A 34 12.37 1.00 -2.65
N ARG A 35 11.07 0.92 -2.41
CA ARG A 35 10.06 1.24 -3.41
C ARG A 35 8.91 1.98 -2.76
N VAL A 36 8.51 3.10 -3.37
CA VAL A 36 7.36 3.91 -2.97
C VAL A 36 6.29 3.76 -4.05
N THR A 37 5.12 3.26 -3.66
CA THR A 37 4.06 2.85 -4.59
C THR A 37 2.73 3.43 -4.18
N ARG A 38 1.99 3.99 -5.15
CA ARG A 38 0.57 4.26 -4.97
C ARG A 38 -0.21 3.00 -5.34
N ILE A 39 -1.10 2.57 -4.46
CA ILE A 39 -2.02 1.46 -4.71
C ILE A 39 -3.43 2.00 -4.75
N VAL A 40 -4.21 1.59 -5.74
CA VAL A 40 -5.64 1.90 -5.81
C VAL A 40 -6.42 0.59 -5.83
N SER A 41 -7.35 0.48 -4.90
CA SER A 41 -8.29 -0.64 -4.79
C SER A 41 -9.70 -0.13 -5.01
N THR A 42 -10.51 -0.90 -5.71
CA THR A 42 -11.95 -0.61 -5.91
C THR A 42 -12.77 -1.83 -5.51
N GLY A 43 -12.65 -2.23 -4.24
CA GLY A 43 -13.33 -3.39 -3.68
C GLY A 43 -12.54 -4.69 -3.71
N GLN A 44 -11.31 -4.67 -4.25
CA GLN A 44 -10.50 -5.90 -4.33
C GLN A 44 -9.99 -6.34 -2.96
N THR A 45 -9.76 -7.63 -2.87
CA THR A 45 -9.11 -8.30 -1.73
C THR A 45 -7.87 -9.03 -2.25
N THR A 46 -7.02 -9.48 -1.33
CA THR A 46 -5.82 -10.24 -1.71
C THR A 46 -5.85 -11.63 -1.08
N ASP A 47 -5.09 -12.54 -1.66
CA ASP A 47 -4.70 -13.77 -1.01
C ASP A 47 -3.71 -13.49 0.13
N TRP A 48 -3.40 -14.50 0.92
CA TRP A 48 -2.36 -14.42 1.94
C TRP A 48 -1.01 -14.10 1.31
N GLN A 49 -0.30 -13.14 1.89
CA GLN A 49 0.99 -12.67 1.45
C GLN A 49 2.05 -12.90 2.53
N ASP A 50 3.22 -13.35 2.10
CA ASP A 50 4.39 -13.56 2.95
C ASP A 50 5.47 -12.57 2.52
N PRO A 51 5.51 -11.36 3.13
CA PRO A 51 6.42 -10.32 2.65
C PRO A 51 7.89 -10.63 2.97
N ALA A 52 8.75 -10.43 1.98
CA ALA A 52 10.20 -10.53 2.15
C ALA A 52 10.80 -9.25 2.76
N ASP A 53 10.15 -8.11 2.53
CA ASP A 53 10.55 -6.78 3.03
C ASP A 53 9.57 -6.27 4.07
N ASP A 54 10.00 -5.26 4.82
CA ASP A 54 9.09 -4.45 5.62
C ASP A 54 8.21 -3.61 4.68
N GLU A 55 6.97 -3.37 5.11
CA GLU A 55 6.02 -2.54 4.36
C GLU A 55 5.37 -1.53 5.29
N PHE A 56 5.47 -0.25 4.93
CA PHE A 56 4.72 0.80 5.59
C PHE A 56 3.56 1.20 4.68
N VAL A 57 2.33 1.07 5.16
CA VAL A 57 1.14 1.46 4.41
C VAL A 57 0.40 2.59 5.09
N LEU A 58 -0.03 3.56 4.31
CA LEU A 58 -0.84 4.69 4.73
C LEU A 58 -2.10 4.71 3.87
N LEU A 59 -3.26 4.67 4.49
CA LEU A 59 -4.54 4.77 3.77
C LEU A 59 -4.93 6.24 3.65
N LEU A 60 -5.12 6.70 2.43
CA LEU A 60 -5.40 8.12 2.13
C LEU A 60 -6.88 8.38 1.91
N THR A 61 -7.58 7.48 1.21
CA THR A 61 -9.03 7.55 0.97
C THR A 61 -9.61 6.16 1.01
N GLY A 62 -10.92 6.07 1.19
CA GLY A 62 -11.61 4.79 1.22
C GLY A 62 -11.54 4.12 2.58
N SER A 63 -11.52 2.81 2.58
CA SER A 63 -11.42 1.99 3.80
C SER A 63 -10.85 0.62 3.46
N ALA A 64 -10.24 -0.03 4.45
CA ALA A 64 -9.71 -1.37 4.28
C ALA A 64 -9.69 -2.13 5.60
N VAL A 65 -9.65 -3.45 5.50
CA VAL A 65 -9.39 -4.33 6.64
C VAL A 65 -8.23 -5.25 6.26
N LEU A 66 -7.18 -5.22 7.08
CA LEU A 66 -6.06 -6.16 7.02
C LEU A 66 -6.31 -7.30 8.00
N ARG A 67 -5.87 -8.50 7.63
CA ARG A 67 -5.89 -9.66 8.52
C ARG A 67 -4.49 -10.24 8.64
N PHE A 68 -4.07 -10.51 9.87
CA PHE A 68 -2.77 -11.09 10.19
C PHE A 68 -2.92 -12.53 10.64
N ALA A 69 -2.11 -13.43 10.06
CA ALA A 69 -2.25 -14.86 10.30
C ALA A 69 -1.80 -15.29 11.70
N ALA A 70 -0.78 -14.62 12.26
CA ALA A 70 -0.13 -15.06 13.50
C ALA A 70 -1.08 -15.10 14.70
N ASP A 71 -1.98 -14.11 14.82
CA ASP A 71 -2.90 -13.98 15.94
C ASP A 71 -4.37 -13.84 15.49
N ASP A 72 -4.63 -14.09 14.22
CA ASP A 72 -5.95 -13.91 13.58
C ASP A 72 -6.52 -12.50 13.76
N ARG A 73 -5.63 -11.51 13.90
CA ARG A 73 -6.00 -10.12 14.15
C ARG A 73 -6.50 -9.45 12.89
N ARG A 74 -7.61 -8.72 13.03
CA ARG A 74 -8.15 -7.85 11.99
C ARG A 74 -7.87 -6.40 12.36
N LEU A 75 -7.40 -5.62 11.40
CA LEU A 75 -7.09 -4.20 11.57
C LEU A 75 -7.88 -3.40 10.54
N ALA A 76 -8.87 -2.64 11.00
CA ALA A 76 -9.60 -1.71 10.15
C ALA A 76 -8.82 -0.42 9.99
N LEU A 77 -8.69 0.05 8.74
CA LEU A 77 -8.00 1.29 8.40
C LEU A 77 -8.98 2.29 7.81
N ALA A 78 -8.91 3.51 8.32
CA ALA A 78 -9.61 4.69 7.82
C ALA A 78 -8.59 5.71 7.31
N PRO A 79 -9.02 6.75 6.55
CA PRO A 79 -8.09 7.76 6.04
C PRO A 79 -7.21 8.37 7.12
N GLY A 80 -5.90 8.37 6.87
CA GLY A 80 -4.87 8.81 7.81
C GLY A 80 -4.28 7.71 8.67
N ASP A 81 -4.90 6.54 8.72
CA ASP A 81 -4.35 5.41 9.45
C ASP A 81 -3.17 4.79 8.70
N TRP A 82 -2.18 4.35 9.44
CA TRP A 82 -1.02 3.69 8.89
C TRP A 82 -0.71 2.40 9.65
N CYS A 83 0.02 1.52 9.00
CA CYS A 83 0.48 0.27 9.58
C CYS A 83 1.87 -0.06 9.06
N HIS A 84 2.77 -0.39 9.97
CA HIS A 84 4.07 -0.96 9.62
C HIS A 84 3.97 -2.48 9.73
N ILE A 85 4.06 -3.15 8.59
CA ILE A 85 4.00 -4.61 8.50
C ILE A 85 5.43 -5.12 8.38
N PRO A 86 5.97 -5.80 9.40
CA PRO A 86 7.34 -6.29 9.34
C PRO A 86 7.47 -7.45 8.35
N ALA A 87 8.67 -7.61 7.80
CA ALA A 87 9.02 -8.75 6.95
C ALA A 87 8.63 -10.06 7.64
N GLY A 88 8.06 -10.99 6.90
CA GLY A 88 7.61 -12.28 7.42
C GLY A 88 6.26 -12.26 8.12
N ALA A 89 5.64 -11.10 8.33
CA ALA A 89 4.29 -11.03 8.91
C ALA A 89 3.24 -11.37 7.85
N ARG A 90 2.82 -12.63 7.81
CA ARG A 90 1.82 -13.11 6.87
C ARG A 90 0.50 -12.39 7.07
N HIS A 91 -0.01 -11.78 6.01
CA HIS A 91 -1.23 -10.97 6.05
C HIS A 91 -1.96 -10.98 4.72
N ARG A 92 -3.19 -10.44 4.74
CA ARG A 92 -3.98 -10.22 3.52
C ARG A 92 -4.83 -8.96 3.69
N VAL A 93 -5.22 -8.39 2.56
CA VAL A 93 -6.29 -7.38 2.52
C VAL A 93 -7.61 -8.13 2.43
N GLU A 94 -8.38 -8.11 3.50
CA GLU A 94 -9.63 -8.86 3.61
C GLU A 94 -10.82 -8.09 3.03
N GLU A 95 -10.78 -6.75 3.12
CA GLU A 95 -11.82 -5.86 2.60
C GLU A 95 -11.20 -4.56 2.10
N THR A 96 -11.78 -4.01 1.03
CA THR A 96 -11.63 -2.61 0.63
C THR A 96 -13.00 -2.05 0.30
N ASP A 97 -13.13 -0.72 0.36
CA ASP A 97 -14.39 -0.02 0.15
C ASP A 97 -14.99 -0.37 -1.24
N ALA A 98 -16.25 -0.80 -1.27
CA ALA A 98 -16.95 -1.14 -2.50
C ALA A 98 -17.62 0.09 -3.15
N GLY A 99 -17.75 1.19 -2.43
CA GLY A 99 -18.47 2.39 -2.86
C GLY A 99 -17.60 3.51 -3.40
N GLN A 100 -16.29 3.45 -3.13
CA GLN A 100 -15.33 4.46 -3.60
C GLN A 100 -13.93 3.86 -3.69
N PRO A 101 -13.04 4.46 -4.50
CA PRO A 101 -11.66 3.99 -4.55
C PRO A 101 -10.94 4.16 -3.22
N THR A 102 -10.15 3.16 -2.87
CA THR A 102 -9.22 3.22 -1.74
C THR A 102 -7.84 3.51 -2.28
N VAL A 103 -7.26 4.62 -1.86
CA VAL A 103 -5.93 5.05 -2.27
C VAL A 103 -4.97 4.84 -1.10
N TRP A 104 -3.91 4.09 -1.37
CA TRP A 104 -2.87 3.77 -0.41
C TRP A 104 -1.53 4.32 -0.89
N LEU A 105 -0.69 4.68 0.07
CA LEU A 105 0.74 4.86 -0.15
C LEU A 105 1.46 3.72 0.56
N ALA A 106 2.24 2.95 -0.18
CA ALA A 106 3.03 1.85 0.37
C ALA A 106 4.51 2.13 0.16
N VAL A 107 5.30 1.91 1.20
CA VAL A 107 6.76 1.97 1.14
C VAL A 107 7.30 0.61 1.53
N HIS A 108 8.04 -0.02 0.62
CA HIS A 108 8.72 -1.29 0.87
C HIS A 108 10.20 -1.02 1.09
N PHE A 109 10.79 -1.63 2.11
CA PHE A 109 12.20 -1.45 2.45
C PHE A 109 12.74 -2.70 3.15
N PRO A 110 14.07 -2.94 3.09
CA PRO A 110 14.66 -4.11 3.74
C PRO A 110 14.43 -4.06 5.25
N PRO A 111 14.20 -5.23 5.89
CA PRO A 111 14.08 -5.27 7.32
C PRO A 111 15.40 -4.89 7.99
N ALA A 112 15.31 -4.38 9.22
CA ALA A 112 16.51 -4.11 10.03
C ALA A 112 17.29 -5.40 10.28
N PRO A 113 18.64 -5.34 10.30
CA PRO A 113 19.49 -6.51 10.59
C PRO A 113 19.33 -7.02 12.02
#